data_ce7db677264a2a5ecf9f47af6d309b21
#
_entry.id   ce7db677264a2a5ecf9f47af6d309b21
#
_cell.length_a   1.000
_cell.length_b   1.000
_cell.length_c   1.000
_cell.angle_alpha   90.00
_cell.angle_beta   90.00
_cell.angle_gamma   90.00
#
_symmetry.space_group_name_H-M   'P 1'
#
loop_
_entity.id
_entity.type
_entity.pdbx_description
1 polymer ?
#
loop_
_entity_poly.entity_id
_entity_poly.type
_entity_poly.pdbx_seq_one_letter_code
_entity_poly.pdbx_strand_id
1 'polypeptide(L)'
;MFGMRLAAALLICGLAASSAQAQDATAPQKTVRFGWQAATPVTTFWAGFELKTFEAQGLKLELSSFNDNAPELEAVVARQVDLAATAPAPTLQAISFGAPLKIISSVEYSFTDKDGNHWSAVNLVARKDAGIQSLKELVGKRVAVFGLSSNWYLALSDRLQEAGIDPKSVKFLSMPYPQMEGALAHNEVDAAVMTSIGAYHASQRVPVNFLMTSDQITKIPIDMSQVIVGRADWLKDHEDEAVRFLMGMLTTRKFIEDDVAQNDGARIKAITAKTLKYDADTNEAFYRLRVASAGKELPLLNSLDLPKQTFAAYGQMLVSAGQLRGKPAATPEQVLDTSYLRKAYARLGMSWDDAKGDAKGAGQ
;
A
#
# COMPACT_ATOMS: atom_id res chain seq x y z
N MET A 1 -60.22 -42.52 -49.73
CA MET A 1 -59.20 -43.56 -49.59
C MET A 1 -57.97 -42.94 -49.04
N PHE A 2 -57.48 -43.46 -47.97
CA PHE A 2 -56.21 -43.23 -47.27
C PHE A 2 -55.85 -41.81 -46.86
N GLY A 3 -56.08 -41.57 -45.59
CA GLY A 3 -55.49 -40.47 -44.80
C GLY A 3 -54.16 -40.83 -44.27
N MET A 4 -53.28 -39.84 -44.17
CA MET A 4 -52.04 -39.96 -43.50
C MET A 4 -51.97 -38.85 -42.47
N ARG A 5 -52.02 -39.23 -41.17
CA ARG A 5 -51.89 -38.34 -40.03
C ARG A 5 -50.42 -38.07 -39.78
N LEU A 6 -49.96 -36.80 -39.89
CA LEU A 6 -48.65 -36.38 -39.43
C LEU A 6 -48.76 -36.00 -37.93
N ALA A 7 -48.02 -36.69 -37.08
CA ALA A 7 -47.85 -36.33 -35.69
C ALA A 7 -46.72 -35.29 -35.58
N ALA A 8 -47.06 -34.12 -35.07
CA ALA A 8 -46.08 -33.09 -34.73
C ALA A 8 -45.55 -33.36 -33.30
N ALA A 9 -44.28 -33.70 -33.21
CA ALA A 9 -43.56 -33.77 -31.93
C ALA A 9 -43.05 -32.36 -31.54
N LEU A 10 -43.64 -31.82 -30.46
CA LEU A 10 -43.13 -30.60 -29.82
C LEU A 10 -41.90 -30.93 -28.99
N LEU A 11 -40.73 -30.46 -29.44
CA LEU A 11 -39.53 -30.41 -28.65
C LEU A 11 -39.60 -29.17 -27.74
N ILE A 12 -39.80 -29.38 -26.44
CA ILE A 12 -39.69 -28.36 -25.43
C ILE A 12 -38.20 -28.28 -25.06
N CYS A 13 -37.50 -27.30 -25.63
CA CYS A 13 -36.14 -26.90 -25.16
C CYS A 13 -36.32 -26.11 -23.86
N GLY A 14 -36.02 -26.75 -22.74
CA GLY A 14 -35.89 -26.08 -21.45
C GLY A 14 -34.72 -25.13 -21.46
N LEU A 15 -34.96 -23.82 -21.54
CA LEU A 15 -34.01 -22.80 -21.19
C LEU A 15 -33.82 -22.83 -19.66
N ALA A 16 -32.73 -23.41 -19.21
CA ALA A 16 -32.22 -23.17 -17.85
C ALA A 16 -31.73 -21.73 -17.79
N ALA A 17 -32.61 -20.83 -17.33
CA ALA A 17 -32.19 -19.48 -16.97
C ALA A 17 -31.32 -19.58 -15.74
N SER A 18 -30.01 -19.41 -15.95
CA SER A 18 -29.07 -19.10 -14.88
C SER A 18 -29.48 -17.76 -14.28
N SER A 19 -30.20 -17.81 -13.14
CA SER A 19 -30.44 -16.64 -12.31
C SER A 19 -29.09 -16.18 -11.75
N ALA A 20 -28.42 -15.31 -12.49
CA ALA A 20 -27.42 -14.43 -11.89
C ALA A 20 -28.16 -13.66 -10.79
N GLN A 21 -27.88 -13.96 -9.55
CA GLN A 21 -28.36 -13.18 -8.41
C GLN A 21 -27.87 -11.75 -8.62
N ALA A 22 -28.75 -10.89 -9.12
CA ALA A 22 -28.63 -9.45 -9.00
C ALA A 22 -28.61 -9.19 -7.48
N GLN A 23 -27.45 -8.85 -6.94
CA GLN A 23 -27.31 -8.44 -5.56
C GLN A 23 -28.21 -7.23 -5.34
N ASP A 24 -29.10 -7.36 -4.38
CA ASP A 24 -30.14 -6.41 -4.04
C ASP A 24 -29.52 -5.02 -3.76
N ALA A 25 -29.66 -4.10 -4.70
CA ALA A 25 -29.12 -2.73 -4.62
C ALA A 25 -29.83 -1.87 -3.55
N THR A 26 -30.68 -2.47 -2.72
CA THR A 26 -31.53 -1.79 -1.73
C THR A 26 -31.16 -2.05 -0.27
N ALA A 27 -30.21 -2.93 0.03
CA ALA A 27 -29.75 -3.11 1.41
C ALA A 27 -28.96 -1.86 1.88
N PRO A 28 -29.24 -1.31 3.09
CA PRO A 28 -28.50 -0.16 3.57
C PRO A 28 -27.01 -0.48 3.67
N GLN A 29 -26.20 0.39 3.09
CA GLN A 29 -24.75 0.23 3.13
C GLN A 29 -24.26 0.33 4.58
N LYS A 30 -23.30 -0.53 4.94
CA LYS A 30 -22.59 -0.45 6.21
C LYS A 30 -21.54 0.64 6.13
N THR A 31 -21.51 1.52 7.11
CA THR A 31 -20.50 2.57 7.18
C THR A 31 -19.21 2.05 7.82
N VAL A 32 -18.08 2.32 7.18
CA VAL A 32 -16.73 2.09 7.72
C VAL A 32 -15.98 3.42 7.68
N ARG A 33 -15.55 3.90 8.84
CA ARG A 33 -14.71 5.10 8.96
C ARG A 33 -13.26 4.69 8.67
N PHE A 34 -12.72 5.24 7.60
CA PHE A 34 -11.42 4.83 7.06
C PHE A 34 -10.39 5.95 7.14
N GLY A 35 -9.31 5.72 7.90
CA GLY A 35 -8.14 6.57 7.95
C GLY A 35 -7.18 6.28 6.81
N TRP A 36 -6.63 7.31 6.16
CA TRP A 36 -5.67 7.14 5.10
C TRP A 36 -4.80 8.38 4.89
N GLN A 37 -3.74 8.23 4.14
CA GLN A 37 -2.83 9.32 3.80
C GLN A 37 -3.13 9.75 2.36
N ALA A 38 -4.06 10.70 2.18
CA ALA A 38 -4.54 11.12 0.86
C ALA A 38 -3.45 11.66 -0.08
N ALA A 39 -2.33 12.16 0.49
CA ALA A 39 -1.18 12.62 -0.27
C ALA A 39 -0.29 11.47 -0.82
N THR A 40 -0.56 10.22 -0.43
CA THR A 40 0.16 9.04 -0.92
C THR A 40 -0.56 8.47 -2.13
N PRO A 41 0.08 8.37 -3.30
CA PRO A 41 -0.58 7.90 -4.52
C PRO A 41 -0.70 6.37 -4.55
N VAL A 42 -1.54 5.82 -3.68
CA VAL A 42 -1.84 4.38 -3.64
C VAL A 42 -2.91 4.04 -4.67
N THR A 43 -2.49 3.38 -5.75
CA THR A 43 -3.35 3.08 -6.91
C THR A 43 -4.61 2.31 -6.52
N THR A 44 -4.50 1.34 -5.61
CA THR A 44 -5.63 0.51 -5.17
C THR A 44 -6.77 1.34 -4.55
N PHE A 45 -6.45 2.36 -3.74
CA PHE A 45 -7.50 3.20 -3.16
C PHE A 45 -8.14 4.11 -4.19
N TRP A 46 -7.33 4.84 -4.98
CA TRP A 46 -7.85 5.76 -5.98
C TRP A 46 -8.70 5.05 -7.04
N ALA A 47 -8.23 3.88 -7.51
CA ALA A 47 -9.00 3.07 -8.43
C ALA A 47 -10.26 2.51 -7.77
N GLY A 48 -10.16 2.03 -6.53
CA GLY A 48 -11.29 1.48 -5.78
C GLY A 48 -12.40 2.49 -5.53
N PHE A 49 -12.05 3.73 -5.19
CA PHE A 49 -13.03 4.80 -5.01
C PHE A 49 -13.69 5.20 -6.33
N GLU A 50 -12.93 5.35 -7.41
CA GLU A 50 -13.48 5.70 -8.72
C GLU A 50 -14.35 4.58 -9.30
N LEU A 51 -13.95 3.32 -9.13
CA LEU A 51 -14.68 2.15 -9.59
C LEU A 51 -15.82 1.72 -8.66
N LYS A 52 -15.94 2.37 -7.49
CA LYS A 52 -16.94 2.06 -6.45
C LYS A 52 -16.90 0.59 -6.00
N THR A 53 -15.70 0.01 -5.92
CA THR A 53 -15.55 -1.41 -5.54
C THR A 53 -15.95 -1.68 -4.10
N PHE A 54 -15.84 -0.71 -3.21
CA PHE A 54 -16.28 -0.81 -1.81
C PHE A 54 -17.80 -0.72 -1.71
N GLU A 55 -18.42 0.21 -2.44
CA GLU A 55 -19.87 0.34 -2.51
C GLU A 55 -20.52 -0.92 -3.11
N ALA A 56 -19.88 -1.54 -4.11
CA ALA A 56 -20.30 -2.82 -4.67
C ALA A 56 -20.29 -3.97 -3.64
N GLN A 57 -19.49 -3.84 -2.58
CA GLN A 57 -19.51 -4.75 -1.43
C GLN A 57 -20.49 -4.32 -0.34
N GLY A 58 -21.35 -3.33 -0.58
CA GLY A 58 -22.31 -2.81 0.38
C GLY A 58 -21.69 -1.96 1.49
N LEU A 59 -20.52 -1.35 1.25
CA LEU A 59 -19.87 -0.46 2.19
C LEU A 59 -19.96 1.00 1.74
N LYS A 60 -20.19 1.89 2.69
CA LYS A 60 -19.97 3.33 2.56
C LYS A 60 -18.70 3.68 3.35
N LEU A 61 -17.68 4.19 2.68
CA LEU A 61 -16.47 4.64 3.35
C LEU A 61 -16.60 6.12 3.75
N GLU A 62 -16.35 6.41 5.03
CA GLU A 62 -16.17 7.77 5.53
C GLU A 62 -14.69 8.03 5.73
N LEU A 63 -14.11 8.86 4.85
CA LEU A 63 -12.66 9.05 4.73
C LEU A 63 -12.17 10.14 5.68
N SER A 64 -11.12 9.84 6.45
CA SER A 64 -10.36 10.79 7.26
C SER A 64 -8.91 10.81 6.79
N SER A 65 -8.39 11.99 6.42
CA SER A 65 -7.02 12.12 5.93
C SER A 65 -6.07 12.51 7.05
N PHE A 66 -4.89 11.86 7.08
CA PHE A 66 -3.81 12.11 8.03
C PHE A 66 -2.52 12.47 7.30
N ASN A 67 -1.68 13.28 7.96
CA ASN A 67 -0.39 13.72 7.44
C ASN A 67 0.80 13.08 8.16
N ASP A 68 0.55 12.18 9.11
CA ASP A 68 1.54 11.38 9.82
C ASP A 68 0.90 10.09 10.35
N ASN A 69 1.72 9.06 10.59
CA ASN A 69 1.26 7.75 11.05
C ASN A 69 0.83 7.76 12.53
N ALA A 70 1.47 8.54 13.39
CA ALA A 70 1.14 8.56 14.81
C ALA A 70 -0.30 9.03 15.08
N PRO A 71 -0.76 10.22 14.59
CA PRO A 71 -2.14 10.64 14.78
C PRO A 71 -3.14 9.71 14.08
N GLU A 72 -2.76 9.07 12.98
CA GLU A 72 -3.61 8.08 12.30
C GLU A 72 -3.84 6.85 13.20
N LEU A 73 -2.78 6.27 13.77
CA LEU A 73 -2.87 5.14 14.70
C LEU A 73 -3.61 5.51 16.00
N GLU A 74 -3.38 6.71 16.52
CA GLU A 74 -4.11 7.24 17.68
C GLU A 74 -5.61 7.32 17.40
N ALA A 75 -6.02 7.76 16.19
CA ALA A 75 -7.43 7.83 15.78
C ALA A 75 -8.08 6.43 15.72
N VAL A 76 -7.34 5.38 15.30
CA VAL A 76 -7.82 3.99 15.34
C VAL A 76 -8.02 3.55 16.81
N VAL A 77 -7.01 3.76 17.66
CA VAL A 77 -7.07 3.38 19.08
C VAL A 77 -8.20 4.13 19.80
N ALA A 78 -8.36 5.42 19.51
CA ALA A 78 -9.40 6.28 20.08
C ALA A 78 -10.81 6.04 19.50
N ARG A 79 -10.99 5.08 18.58
CA ARG A 79 -12.28 4.76 17.94
C ARG A 79 -12.84 5.89 17.06
N GLN A 80 -11.98 6.78 16.59
CA GLN A 80 -12.38 7.85 15.65
C GLN A 80 -12.48 7.32 14.21
N VAL A 81 -11.61 6.36 13.86
CA VAL A 81 -11.69 5.56 12.63
C VAL A 81 -11.71 4.07 12.98
N ASP A 82 -12.24 3.27 12.09
CA ASP A 82 -12.44 1.82 12.26
C ASP A 82 -11.28 1.02 11.68
N LEU A 83 -10.88 1.38 10.46
CA LEU A 83 -9.73 0.85 9.75
C LEU A 83 -8.83 2.00 9.31
N ALA A 84 -7.54 1.74 9.16
CA ALA A 84 -6.61 2.71 8.59
C ALA A 84 -5.60 2.05 7.66
N ALA A 85 -5.13 2.81 6.65
CA ALA A 85 -4.02 2.44 5.79
C ALA A 85 -2.77 3.21 6.22
N THR A 86 -1.94 2.58 7.03
CA THR A 86 -0.79 3.19 7.69
C THR A 86 0.50 2.40 7.49
N ALA A 87 1.64 2.96 7.87
CA ALA A 87 2.93 2.29 7.67
C ALA A 87 3.14 1.10 8.64
N PRO A 88 3.83 0.02 8.20
CA PRO A 88 4.03 -1.18 9.01
C PRO A 88 4.89 -0.97 10.27
N ALA A 89 6.03 -0.26 10.18
CA ALA A 89 6.92 -0.11 11.33
C ALA A 89 6.31 0.68 12.49
N PRO A 90 5.70 1.87 12.31
CA PRO A 90 5.00 2.55 13.40
C PRO A 90 3.82 1.75 13.95
N THR A 91 3.14 0.96 13.12
CA THR A 91 2.07 0.06 13.57
C THR A 91 2.63 -1.03 14.48
N LEU A 92 3.71 -1.70 14.05
CA LEU A 92 4.40 -2.71 14.86
C LEU A 92 4.93 -2.11 16.17
N GLN A 93 5.48 -0.90 16.12
CA GLN A 93 5.92 -0.17 17.31
C GLN A 93 4.75 0.06 18.28
N ALA A 94 3.61 0.58 17.81
CA ALA A 94 2.43 0.81 18.65
C ALA A 94 1.94 -0.50 19.29
N ILE A 95 1.87 -1.61 18.55
CA ILE A 95 1.48 -2.93 19.08
C ILE A 95 2.51 -3.42 20.11
N SER A 96 3.81 -3.23 19.88
CA SER A 96 4.86 -3.59 20.84
C SER A 96 4.74 -2.81 22.15
N PHE A 97 4.17 -1.61 22.12
CA PHE A 97 3.82 -0.84 23.32
C PHE A 97 2.45 -1.17 23.91
N GLY A 98 1.72 -2.12 23.34
CA GLY A 98 0.46 -2.64 23.88
C GLY A 98 -0.80 -2.06 23.22
N ALA A 99 -0.70 -1.37 22.09
CA ALA A 99 -1.88 -0.95 21.34
C ALA A 99 -2.70 -2.18 20.88
N PRO A 100 -4.03 -2.21 21.08
CA PRO A 100 -4.88 -3.37 20.78
C PRO A 100 -5.22 -3.43 19.29
N LEU A 101 -4.19 -3.43 18.44
CA LEU A 101 -4.31 -3.38 17.00
C LEU A 101 -3.95 -4.72 16.35
N LYS A 102 -4.53 -4.98 15.17
CA LYS A 102 -4.17 -6.08 14.27
C LYS A 102 -4.00 -5.56 12.86
N ILE A 103 -3.00 -6.09 12.15
CA ILE A 103 -2.80 -5.90 10.73
C ILE A 103 -3.51 -7.03 10.00
N ILE A 104 -4.41 -6.70 9.07
CA ILE A 104 -5.25 -7.67 8.36
C ILE A 104 -4.92 -7.79 6.87
N SER A 105 -4.13 -6.86 6.31
CA SER A 105 -3.73 -6.85 4.91
C SER A 105 -2.56 -5.91 4.70
N SER A 106 -1.73 -6.19 3.71
CA SER A 106 -0.87 -5.17 3.10
C SER A 106 -1.68 -4.34 2.09
N VAL A 107 -1.06 -3.28 1.58
CA VAL A 107 -1.66 -2.45 0.53
C VAL A 107 -0.77 -2.43 -0.70
N GLU A 108 0.52 -2.23 -0.51
CA GLU A 108 1.46 -2.01 -1.58
C GLU A 108 2.87 -2.40 -1.15
N TYR A 109 3.64 -3.01 -2.07
CA TYR A 109 5.02 -3.43 -1.85
C TYR A 109 6.01 -2.58 -2.63
N SER A 110 7.25 -2.60 -2.15
CA SER A 110 8.44 -2.17 -2.85
C SER A 110 9.46 -3.31 -2.83
N PHE A 111 10.14 -3.53 -3.93
CA PHE A 111 11.11 -4.61 -4.06
C PHE A 111 12.06 -4.35 -5.24
N THR A 112 13.15 -5.11 -5.30
CA THR A 112 14.01 -5.20 -6.48
C THR A 112 13.71 -6.51 -7.20
N ASP A 113 13.43 -6.44 -8.50
CA ASP A 113 13.14 -7.63 -9.30
C ASP A 113 14.44 -8.39 -9.68
N LYS A 114 14.29 -9.56 -10.32
CA LYS A 114 15.41 -10.40 -10.78
C LYS A 114 16.33 -9.71 -11.79
N ASP A 115 15.83 -8.71 -12.50
CA ASP A 115 16.57 -7.96 -13.52
C ASP A 115 17.24 -6.71 -12.93
N GLY A 116 17.11 -6.50 -11.60
CA GLY A 116 17.70 -5.38 -10.87
C GLY A 116 16.88 -4.09 -10.94
N ASN A 117 15.65 -4.12 -11.45
CA ASN A 117 14.79 -2.95 -11.45
C ASN A 117 14.19 -2.73 -10.06
N HIS A 118 14.23 -1.50 -9.59
CA HIS A 118 13.67 -1.12 -8.30
C HIS A 118 12.25 -0.62 -8.44
N TRP A 119 11.31 -1.38 -7.87
CA TRP A 119 9.91 -1.03 -7.75
C TRP A 119 9.68 -0.39 -6.38
N SER A 120 9.99 0.89 -6.26
CA SER A 120 10.05 1.59 -4.99
C SER A 120 8.89 2.56 -4.80
N ALA A 121 8.30 2.53 -3.59
CA ALA A 121 7.26 3.49 -3.20
C ALA A 121 7.85 4.88 -2.98
N VAL A 122 9.05 4.93 -2.40
CA VAL A 122 9.79 6.16 -2.11
C VAL A 122 11.26 6.04 -2.46
N ASN A 123 11.90 7.20 -2.64
CA ASN A 123 13.34 7.30 -2.86
C ASN A 123 13.92 8.37 -1.94
N LEU A 124 15.14 8.15 -1.45
CA LEU A 124 15.96 9.21 -0.90
C LEU A 124 16.66 9.90 -2.08
N VAL A 125 16.34 11.15 -2.29
CA VAL A 125 16.95 11.99 -3.32
C VAL A 125 17.63 13.20 -2.68
N ALA A 126 18.71 13.69 -3.30
CA ALA A 126 19.41 14.90 -2.86
C ALA A 126 19.65 15.82 -4.04
N ARG A 127 19.65 17.11 -3.80
CA ARG A 127 20.09 18.09 -4.79
C ARG A 127 21.54 17.83 -5.17
N LYS A 128 21.89 17.89 -6.45
CA LYS A 128 23.29 17.70 -6.89
C LYS A 128 24.23 18.74 -6.32
N ASP A 129 23.78 20.00 -6.22
CA ASP A 129 24.56 21.11 -5.69
C ASP A 129 24.74 21.08 -4.15
N ALA A 130 23.98 20.23 -3.45
CA ALA A 130 24.18 20.00 -2.01
C ALA A 130 25.41 19.12 -1.71
N GLY A 131 26.02 18.49 -2.73
CA GLY A 131 27.22 17.68 -2.60
C GLY A 131 27.01 16.36 -1.85
N ILE A 132 25.77 15.82 -1.86
CA ILE A 132 25.39 14.60 -1.16
C ILE A 132 25.39 13.42 -2.15
N GLN A 133 26.25 12.43 -1.89
CA GLN A 133 26.39 11.20 -2.67
C GLN A 133 26.30 9.94 -1.80
N SER A 134 26.35 10.11 -0.47
CA SER A 134 26.30 9.02 0.50
C SER A 134 25.63 9.47 1.80
N LEU A 135 25.33 8.51 2.69
CA LEU A 135 24.76 8.80 4.01
C LEU A 135 25.66 9.69 4.86
N LYS A 136 27.01 9.61 4.71
CA LYS A 136 27.95 10.42 5.49
C LYS A 136 27.79 11.91 5.24
N GLU A 137 27.42 12.29 4.03
CA GLU A 137 27.27 13.69 3.62
C GLU A 137 25.91 14.27 4.02
N LEU A 138 25.02 13.45 4.63
CA LEU A 138 23.79 13.96 5.24
C LEU A 138 24.03 14.69 6.57
N VAL A 139 25.20 14.52 7.21
CA VAL A 139 25.55 15.20 8.47
C VAL A 139 25.44 16.72 8.30
N GLY A 140 24.65 17.36 9.17
CA GLY A 140 24.37 18.79 9.15
C GLY A 140 23.39 19.26 8.07
N LYS A 141 22.96 18.38 7.16
CA LYS A 141 22.04 18.70 6.06
C LYS A 141 20.56 18.66 6.50
N ARG A 142 19.75 19.41 5.77
CA ARG A 142 18.28 19.45 5.92
C ARG A 142 17.67 18.33 5.08
N VAL A 143 17.04 17.39 5.73
CA VAL A 143 16.45 16.20 5.07
C VAL A 143 14.96 16.15 5.35
N ALA A 144 14.14 16.32 4.32
CA ALA A 144 12.69 16.20 4.43
C ALA A 144 12.28 14.73 4.57
N VAL A 145 11.35 14.47 5.49
CA VAL A 145 10.67 13.18 5.67
C VAL A 145 9.18 13.41 5.86
N PHE A 146 8.35 12.41 5.52
CA PHE A 146 6.88 12.53 5.63
C PHE A 146 6.41 12.81 7.07
N GLY A 147 7.10 12.23 8.06
CA GLY A 147 6.85 12.43 9.49
C GLY A 147 7.98 11.82 10.30
N LEU A 148 8.21 12.32 11.51
CA LEU A 148 9.25 11.77 12.41
C LEU A 148 8.84 10.44 13.07
N SER A 149 7.62 9.97 12.82
CA SER A 149 7.17 8.62 13.17
C SER A 149 7.03 7.70 11.94
N SER A 150 7.36 8.21 10.73
CA SER A 150 7.18 7.44 9.51
C SER A 150 8.15 6.26 9.40
N ASN A 151 7.72 5.24 8.65
CA ASN A 151 8.55 4.07 8.30
C ASN A 151 9.93 4.49 7.77
N TRP A 152 9.94 5.49 6.91
CA TRP A 152 11.13 5.97 6.21
C TRP A 152 12.09 6.74 7.11
N TYR A 153 11.58 7.55 8.05
CA TYR A 153 12.41 8.19 9.05
C TYR A 153 13.04 7.15 9.98
N LEU A 154 12.26 6.18 10.45
CA LEU A 154 12.74 5.12 11.32
C LEU A 154 13.83 4.29 10.62
N ALA A 155 13.58 3.87 9.38
CA ALA A 155 14.52 3.08 8.60
C ALA A 155 15.78 3.87 8.25
N LEU A 156 15.67 5.13 7.81
CA LEU A 156 16.83 5.96 7.50
C LEU A 156 17.66 6.25 8.75
N SER A 157 17.02 6.44 9.90
CA SER A 157 17.72 6.59 11.19
C SER A 157 18.53 5.34 11.55
N ASP A 158 17.96 4.15 11.36
CA ASP A 158 18.66 2.87 11.54
C ASP A 158 19.87 2.76 10.59
N ARG A 159 19.70 3.11 9.31
CA ARG A 159 20.78 3.12 8.32
C ARG A 159 21.92 4.07 8.68
N LEU A 160 21.60 5.25 9.22
CA LEU A 160 22.61 6.20 9.71
C LEU A 160 23.38 5.62 10.88
N GLN A 161 22.70 5.02 11.87
CA GLN A 161 23.35 4.39 13.04
C GLN A 161 24.28 3.24 12.62
N GLU A 162 23.86 2.38 11.71
CA GLU A 162 24.71 1.31 11.14
C GLU A 162 25.96 1.86 10.45
N ALA A 163 25.84 3.03 9.80
CA ALA A 163 26.98 3.71 9.19
C ALA A 163 27.85 4.47 10.21
N GLY A 164 27.55 4.36 11.52
CA GLY A 164 28.26 5.07 12.58
C GLY A 164 27.93 6.55 12.68
N ILE A 165 26.77 6.97 12.15
CA ILE A 165 26.33 8.36 12.12
C ILE A 165 25.18 8.52 13.14
N ASP A 166 25.31 9.49 14.05
CA ASP A 166 24.20 9.85 14.93
C ASP A 166 23.07 10.50 14.10
N PRO A 167 21.84 9.93 14.05
CA PRO A 167 20.73 10.54 13.34
C PRO A 167 20.42 11.98 13.76
N LYS A 168 20.75 12.36 15.00
CA LYS A 168 20.60 13.73 15.50
C LYS A 168 21.54 14.73 14.83
N SER A 169 22.60 14.25 14.17
CA SER A 169 23.48 15.10 13.37
C SER A 169 22.86 15.53 12.04
N VAL A 170 21.74 14.92 11.63
CA VAL A 170 20.97 15.26 10.44
C VAL A 170 19.78 16.13 10.84
N LYS A 171 19.52 17.21 10.12
CA LYS A 171 18.37 18.10 10.38
C LYS A 171 17.13 17.59 9.68
N PHE A 172 16.43 16.63 10.29
CA PHE A 172 15.17 16.12 9.75
C PHE A 172 14.05 17.15 9.86
N LEU A 173 13.31 17.33 8.76
CA LEU A 173 12.17 18.23 8.65
C LEU A 173 10.93 17.41 8.24
N SER A 174 9.92 17.41 9.10
CA SER A 174 8.64 16.76 8.81
C SER A 174 7.83 17.64 7.87
N MET A 175 7.43 17.09 6.70
CA MET A 175 6.52 17.77 5.77
C MET A 175 5.77 16.77 4.88
N PRO A 176 4.54 17.09 4.43
CA PRO A 176 3.80 16.28 3.48
C PRO A 176 4.52 16.13 2.14
N TYR A 177 4.38 14.98 1.49
CA TYR A 177 5.02 14.69 0.20
C TYR A 177 4.85 15.78 -0.87
N PRO A 178 3.65 16.38 -1.08
CA PRO A 178 3.49 17.42 -2.10
C PRO A 178 4.33 18.68 -1.87
N GLN A 179 4.76 18.95 -0.63
CA GLN A 179 5.59 20.11 -0.31
C GLN A 179 7.08 19.85 -0.58
N MET A 180 7.52 18.59 -0.56
CA MET A 180 8.93 18.24 -0.69
C MET A 180 9.53 18.63 -2.04
N GLU A 181 8.74 18.54 -3.12
CA GLU A 181 9.18 18.94 -4.47
C GLU A 181 9.56 20.42 -4.52
N GLY A 182 8.69 21.27 -3.98
CA GLY A 182 8.94 22.72 -3.88
C GLY A 182 10.10 23.03 -2.97
N ALA A 183 10.18 22.36 -1.81
CA ALA A 183 11.25 22.55 -0.84
C ALA A 183 12.64 22.20 -1.42
N LEU A 184 12.76 21.12 -2.21
CA LEU A 184 13.98 20.80 -2.97
C LEU A 184 14.28 21.87 -4.02
N ALA A 185 13.30 22.28 -4.83
CA ALA A 185 13.48 23.24 -5.91
C ALA A 185 13.90 24.62 -5.39
N HIS A 186 13.38 25.04 -4.24
CA HIS A 186 13.67 26.35 -3.63
C HIS A 186 14.85 26.31 -2.63
N ASN A 187 15.59 25.19 -2.55
CA ASN A 187 16.70 25.04 -1.61
C ASN A 187 16.31 25.20 -0.13
N GLU A 188 15.08 24.82 0.23
CA GLU A 188 14.63 24.79 1.62
C GLU A 188 15.13 23.51 2.32
N VAL A 189 15.32 22.44 1.54
CA VAL A 189 15.93 21.18 1.96
C VAL A 189 17.05 20.75 1.00
N ASP A 190 17.99 19.99 1.50
CA ASP A 190 19.15 19.50 0.77
C ASP A 190 18.88 18.11 0.18
N ALA A 191 18.08 17.31 0.88
CA ALA A 191 17.61 15.98 0.46
C ALA A 191 16.18 15.73 0.96
N ALA A 192 15.51 14.71 0.39
CA ALA A 192 14.18 14.29 0.80
C ALA A 192 13.97 12.79 0.60
N VAL A 193 13.25 12.16 1.53
CA VAL A 193 12.66 10.83 1.32
C VAL A 193 11.24 11.05 0.83
N MET A 194 11.02 10.89 -0.45
CA MET A 194 9.78 11.27 -1.11
C MET A 194 9.26 10.18 -2.05
N THR A 195 7.99 10.26 -2.42
CA THR A 195 7.40 9.29 -3.34
C THR A 195 8.15 9.23 -4.66
N SER A 196 8.15 8.07 -5.31
CA SER A 196 8.86 7.89 -6.60
C SER A 196 8.41 8.89 -7.64
N ILE A 197 7.11 9.21 -7.69
CA ILE A 197 6.58 10.21 -8.62
C ILE A 197 7.00 11.63 -8.23
N GLY A 198 7.04 11.95 -6.93
CA GLY A 198 7.57 13.22 -6.44
C GLY A 198 9.06 13.37 -6.76
N ALA A 199 9.85 12.29 -6.63
CA ALA A 199 11.26 12.27 -7.02
C ALA A 199 11.45 12.49 -8.52
N TYR A 200 10.59 11.87 -9.34
CA TYR A 200 10.54 12.13 -10.78
C TYR A 200 10.27 13.61 -11.07
N HIS A 201 9.21 14.21 -10.48
CA HIS A 201 8.90 15.63 -10.68
C HIS A 201 10.02 16.56 -10.21
N ALA A 202 10.60 16.27 -9.03
CA ALA A 202 11.73 17.06 -8.54
C ALA A 202 12.88 17.03 -9.54
N SER A 203 13.18 15.87 -10.14
CA SER A 203 14.24 15.71 -11.14
C SER A 203 14.02 16.50 -12.44
N GLN A 204 12.79 16.85 -12.77
CA GLN A 204 12.47 17.70 -13.91
C GLN A 204 12.68 19.20 -13.63
N ARG A 205 12.75 19.59 -12.36
CA ARG A 205 12.87 20.98 -11.92
C ARG A 205 14.26 21.37 -11.44
N VAL A 206 14.93 20.43 -10.80
CA VAL A 206 16.26 20.63 -10.23
C VAL A 206 17.10 19.36 -10.39
N PRO A 207 18.40 19.48 -10.71
CA PRO A 207 19.27 18.31 -10.77
C PRO A 207 19.35 17.60 -9.43
N VAL A 208 18.99 16.31 -9.40
CA VAL A 208 19.04 15.49 -8.19
C VAL A 208 19.92 14.26 -8.38
N ASN A 209 20.44 13.74 -7.28
CA ASN A 209 21.02 12.41 -7.16
C ASN A 209 19.98 11.50 -6.49
N PHE A 210 19.71 10.35 -7.08
CA PHE A 210 18.96 9.26 -6.44
C PHE A 210 19.95 8.49 -5.58
N LEU A 211 19.79 8.53 -4.26
CA LEU A 211 20.74 7.94 -3.32
C LEU A 211 20.35 6.52 -2.91
N MET A 212 19.06 6.31 -2.59
CA MET A 212 18.57 5.03 -2.12
C MET A 212 17.09 4.84 -2.51
N THR A 213 16.71 3.61 -2.80
CA THR A 213 15.32 3.15 -2.94
C THR A 213 14.77 2.68 -1.58
N SER A 214 13.47 2.45 -1.47
CA SER A 214 12.82 2.04 -0.21
C SER A 214 13.40 0.75 0.36
N ASP A 215 13.60 -0.28 -0.47
CA ASP A 215 14.21 -1.55 -0.08
C ASP A 215 15.67 -1.40 0.38
N GLN A 216 16.42 -0.47 -0.21
CA GLN A 216 17.77 -0.11 0.24
C GLN A 216 17.76 0.67 1.56
N ILE A 217 16.76 1.51 1.78
CA ILE A 217 16.59 2.25 3.04
C ILE A 217 16.23 1.28 4.17
N THR A 218 15.24 0.41 3.96
CA THR A 218 14.75 -0.51 4.99
C THR A 218 15.61 -1.76 5.13
N LYS A 219 16.39 -2.15 4.10
CA LYS A 219 17.04 -3.47 3.98
C LYS A 219 16.05 -4.64 4.00
N ILE A 220 14.80 -4.38 3.70
CA ILE A 220 13.76 -5.39 3.63
C ILE A 220 13.52 -5.69 2.16
N PRO A 221 13.87 -6.89 1.67
CA PRO A 221 13.81 -7.21 0.23
C PRO A 221 12.41 -7.04 -0.38
N ILE A 222 11.38 -7.31 0.42
CA ILE A 222 9.97 -7.04 0.08
C ILE A 222 9.44 -6.08 1.13
N ASP A 223 9.62 -4.80 0.88
CA ASP A 223 9.20 -3.74 1.78
C ASP A 223 7.73 -3.37 1.54
N MET A 224 7.02 -2.98 2.58
CA MET A 224 5.63 -2.56 2.49
C MET A 224 5.51 -1.06 2.75
N SER A 225 4.85 -0.36 1.82
CA SER A 225 4.58 1.06 2.02
C SER A 225 3.46 1.29 3.04
N GLN A 226 2.42 0.47 2.98
CA GLN A 226 1.27 0.56 3.87
C GLN A 226 0.66 -0.81 4.17
N VAL A 227 -0.05 -0.87 5.31
CA VAL A 227 -0.84 -2.01 5.78
C VAL A 227 -2.23 -1.54 6.22
N ILE A 228 -3.22 -2.43 6.16
CA ILE A 228 -4.55 -2.19 6.75
C ILE A 228 -4.53 -2.65 8.19
N VAL A 229 -4.86 -1.72 9.07
CA VAL A 229 -4.91 -1.94 10.52
C VAL A 229 -6.30 -1.62 11.07
N GLY A 230 -6.73 -2.38 12.05
CA GLY A 230 -7.94 -2.13 12.83
C GLY A 230 -7.74 -2.55 14.28
N ARG A 231 -8.62 -2.09 15.17
CA ARG A 231 -8.62 -2.58 16.55
C ARG A 231 -9.13 -4.00 16.62
N ALA A 232 -8.50 -4.82 17.46
CA ALA A 232 -8.83 -6.24 17.60
C ALA A 232 -10.29 -6.51 18.00
N ASP A 233 -10.87 -5.67 18.88
CA ASP A 233 -12.27 -5.79 19.27
C ASP A 233 -13.21 -5.37 18.14
N TRP A 234 -12.95 -4.25 17.45
CA TRP A 234 -13.75 -3.82 16.32
C TRP A 234 -13.73 -4.86 15.18
N LEU A 235 -12.57 -5.37 14.84
CA LEU A 235 -12.41 -6.41 13.83
C LEU A 235 -13.23 -7.66 14.14
N LYS A 236 -13.27 -8.07 15.41
CA LYS A 236 -14.06 -9.21 15.86
C LYS A 236 -15.56 -8.95 15.76
N ASP A 237 -16.00 -7.76 16.20
CA ASP A 237 -17.41 -7.41 16.28
C ASP A 237 -18.01 -7.02 14.90
N HIS A 238 -17.13 -6.60 13.96
CA HIS A 238 -17.47 -6.15 12.60
C HIS A 238 -16.72 -6.96 11.53
N GLU A 239 -16.62 -8.27 11.74
CA GLU A 239 -15.90 -9.18 10.83
C GLU A 239 -16.39 -9.06 9.38
N ASP A 240 -17.72 -8.97 9.20
CA ASP A 240 -18.31 -8.90 7.86
C ASP A 240 -17.90 -7.62 7.11
N GLU A 241 -17.88 -6.47 7.82
CA GLU A 241 -17.44 -5.20 7.26
C GLU A 241 -15.94 -5.21 6.90
N ALA A 242 -15.10 -5.77 7.76
CA ALA A 242 -13.67 -5.93 7.50
C ALA A 242 -13.41 -6.83 6.29
N VAL A 243 -14.12 -7.96 6.19
CA VAL A 243 -14.01 -8.89 5.05
C VAL A 243 -14.48 -8.21 3.76
N ARG A 244 -15.62 -7.50 3.76
CA ARG A 244 -16.13 -6.76 2.59
C ARG A 244 -15.18 -5.65 2.15
N PHE A 245 -14.51 -4.97 3.09
CA PHE A 245 -13.49 -3.98 2.76
C PHE A 245 -12.32 -4.63 1.98
N LEU A 246 -11.83 -5.76 2.45
CA LEU A 246 -10.78 -6.52 1.74
C LEU A 246 -11.25 -7.07 0.39
N MET A 247 -12.53 -7.49 0.27
CA MET A 247 -13.11 -7.87 -1.02
C MET A 247 -13.09 -6.69 -2.02
N GLY A 248 -13.42 -5.48 -1.58
CA GLY A 248 -13.33 -4.26 -2.40
C GLY A 248 -11.91 -4.01 -2.88
N MET A 249 -10.90 -4.15 -1.99
CA MET A 249 -9.49 -4.05 -2.36
C MET A 249 -9.07 -5.13 -3.37
N LEU A 250 -9.43 -6.39 -3.14
CA LEU A 250 -9.10 -7.52 -4.03
C LEU A 250 -9.74 -7.36 -5.41
N THR A 251 -11.00 -6.91 -5.46
CA THR A 251 -11.69 -6.60 -6.72
C THR A 251 -10.98 -5.50 -7.49
N THR A 252 -10.55 -4.45 -6.79
CA THR A 252 -9.76 -3.35 -7.40
C THR A 252 -8.42 -3.85 -7.93
N ARG A 253 -7.71 -4.68 -7.14
CA ARG A 253 -6.44 -5.27 -7.56
C ARG A 253 -6.60 -6.09 -8.83
N LYS A 254 -7.60 -6.97 -8.85
CA LYS A 254 -7.88 -7.78 -10.06
C LYS A 254 -8.18 -6.91 -11.27
N PHE A 255 -8.94 -5.84 -11.11
CA PHE A 255 -9.18 -4.89 -12.19
C PHE A 255 -7.88 -4.26 -12.70
N ILE A 256 -6.96 -3.86 -11.81
CA ILE A 256 -5.67 -3.29 -12.19
C ILE A 256 -4.85 -4.32 -12.97
N GLU A 257 -4.75 -5.55 -12.47
CA GLU A 257 -4.02 -6.64 -13.12
C GLU A 257 -4.56 -6.95 -14.53
N ASP A 258 -5.89 -7.07 -14.64
CA ASP A 258 -6.57 -7.34 -15.92
C ASP A 258 -6.36 -6.20 -16.92
N ASP A 259 -6.47 -4.94 -16.49
CA ASP A 259 -6.30 -3.78 -17.35
C ASP A 259 -4.86 -3.62 -17.84
N VAL A 260 -3.87 -3.87 -16.96
CA VAL A 260 -2.45 -3.88 -17.35
C VAL A 260 -2.18 -4.99 -18.37
N ALA A 261 -2.68 -6.20 -18.13
CA ALA A 261 -2.43 -7.34 -18.99
C ALA A 261 -3.10 -7.25 -20.37
N GLN A 262 -4.32 -6.69 -20.42
CA GLN A 262 -5.16 -6.71 -21.63
C GLN A 262 -5.15 -5.39 -22.40
N ASN A 263 -4.91 -4.25 -21.72
CA ASN A 263 -5.10 -2.91 -22.28
C ASN A 263 -3.90 -1.98 -22.03
N ASP A 264 -2.74 -2.51 -21.63
CA ASP A 264 -1.57 -1.71 -21.21
C ASP A 264 -1.94 -0.63 -20.18
N GLY A 265 -2.86 -0.96 -19.27
CA GLY A 265 -3.28 -0.08 -18.21
C GLY A 265 -4.05 1.18 -18.64
N ALA A 266 -4.65 1.17 -19.83
CA ALA A 266 -5.30 2.37 -20.38
C ALA A 266 -6.40 2.94 -19.43
N ARG A 267 -7.18 2.08 -18.80
CA ARG A 267 -8.24 2.51 -17.87
C ARG A 267 -7.65 3.03 -16.56
N ILE A 268 -6.62 2.37 -16.03
CA ILE A 268 -5.90 2.85 -14.84
C ILE A 268 -5.21 4.18 -15.12
N LYS A 269 -4.57 4.36 -16.27
CA LYS A 269 -3.99 5.64 -16.69
C LYS A 269 -5.06 6.75 -16.74
N ALA A 270 -6.26 6.45 -17.24
CA ALA A 270 -7.37 7.40 -17.25
C ALA A 270 -7.86 7.76 -15.83
N ILE A 271 -7.97 6.77 -14.94
CA ILE A 271 -8.37 6.98 -13.54
C ILE A 271 -7.33 7.84 -12.82
N THR A 272 -6.05 7.51 -12.92
CA THR A 272 -4.98 8.24 -12.22
C THR A 272 -4.83 9.67 -12.76
N ALA A 273 -4.92 9.89 -14.07
CA ALA A 273 -4.93 11.24 -14.65
C ALA A 273 -6.07 12.09 -14.10
N LYS A 274 -7.29 11.54 -14.03
CA LYS A 274 -8.47 12.23 -13.49
C LYS A 274 -8.33 12.52 -11.99
N THR A 275 -7.89 11.55 -11.22
CA THR A 275 -7.93 11.57 -9.76
C THR A 275 -6.73 12.31 -9.18
N LEU A 276 -5.52 12.05 -9.69
CA LEU A 276 -4.27 12.68 -9.24
C LEU A 276 -3.96 13.96 -10.01
N LYS A 277 -4.74 14.26 -11.05
CA LYS A 277 -4.58 15.45 -11.93
C LYS A 277 -3.17 15.54 -12.55
N TYR A 278 -2.57 14.39 -12.83
CA TYR A 278 -1.29 14.33 -13.52
C TYR A 278 -1.46 14.71 -15.00
N ASP A 279 -0.49 15.45 -15.54
CA ASP A 279 -0.32 15.59 -16.98
C ASP A 279 0.05 14.24 -17.64
N ALA A 280 0.07 14.17 -18.96
CA ALA A 280 0.28 12.93 -19.70
C ALA A 280 1.64 12.28 -19.38
N ASP A 281 2.72 13.07 -19.31
CA ASP A 281 4.07 12.57 -19.07
C ASP A 281 4.23 12.06 -17.63
N THR A 282 3.71 12.81 -16.67
CA THR A 282 3.67 12.41 -15.26
C THR A 282 2.85 11.14 -15.06
N ASN A 283 1.69 11.05 -15.71
CA ASN A 283 0.82 9.90 -15.59
C ASN A 283 1.46 8.64 -16.19
N GLU A 284 2.14 8.75 -17.33
CA GLU A 284 2.89 7.65 -17.93
C GLU A 284 4.08 7.24 -17.04
N ALA A 285 4.81 8.21 -16.45
CA ALA A 285 5.88 7.93 -15.50
C ALA A 285 5.34 7.21 -14.25
N PHE A 286 4.22 7.67 -13.70
CA PHE A 286 3.56 7.01 -12.57
C PHE A 286 3.16 5.58 -12.92
N TYR A 287 2.54 5.37 -14.08
CA TYR A 287 2.17 4.04 -14.55
C TYR A 287 3.38 3.11 -14.62
N ARG A 288 4.47 3.54 -15.23
CA ARG A 288 5.71 2.74 -15.37
C ARG A 288 6.37 2.46 -14.03
N LEU A 289 6.43 3.45 -13.14
CA LEU A 289 7.10 3.32 -11.84
C LEU A 289 6.29 2.51 -10.81
N ARG A 290 4.95 2.47 -10.95
CA ARG A 290 4.09 1.98 -9.86
C ARG A 290 3.06 0.92 -10.29
N VAL A 291 2.71 0.83 -11.56
CA VAL A 291 1.57 0.01 -12.00
C VAL A 291 1.97 -1.09 -12.98
N ALA A 292 2.85 -0.80 -13.93
CA ALA A 292 3.16 -1.70 -15.06
C ALA A 292 3.76 -3.05 -14.66
N SER A 293 4.37 -3.14 -13.48
CA SER A 293 4.90 -4.41 -12.94
C SER A 293 3.81 -5.41 -12.55
N ALA A 294 2.60 -4.93 -12.27
CA ALA A 294 1.48 -5.78 -11.85
C ALA A 294 1.08 -6.84 -12.89
N GLY A 295 1.45 -6.64 -14.17
CA GLY A 295 1.02 -7.50 -15.28
C GLY A 295 2.05 -8.49 -15.80
N LYS A 296 3.33 -8.42 -15.40
CA LYS A 296 4.35 -9.16 -16.15
C LYS A 296 5.02 -10.34 -15.47
N GLU A 297 5.24 -10.35 -14.16
CA GLU A 297 5.85 -11.50 -13.45
C GLU A 297 5.72 -11.44 -11.92
N LEU A 298 5.22 -10.32 -11.36
CA LEU A 298 5.19 -10.13 -9.92
C LEU A 298 3.82 -9.62 -9.45
N PRO A 299 2.98 -10.50 -8.90
CA PRO A 299 1.72 -10.10 -8.27
C PRO A 299 1.91 -9.21 -7.04
N LEU A 300 3.16 -8.77 -6.75
CA LEU A 300 3.53 -8.22 -5.46
C LEU A 300 3.18 -6.75 -5.26
N LEU A 301 3.22 -5.89 -6.28
CA LEU A 301 2.94 -4.46 -6.07
C LEU A 301 1.53 -4.16 -5.55
N ASN A 302 0.57 -5.04 -5.88
CA ASN A 302 -0.80 -4.95 -5.41
C ASN A 302 -1.22 -6.17 -4.60
N SER A 303 -0.29 -7.01 -4.14
CA SER A 303 -0.58 -8.14 -3.25
C SER A 303 -1.08 -7.61 -1.91
N LEU A 304 -2.08 -8.26 -1.36
CA LEU A 304 -2.62 -7.99 -0.03
C LEU A 304 -2.04 -8.92 1.04
N ASP A 305 -1.13 -9.80 0.67
CA ASP A 305 -0.53 -10.80 1.55
C ASP A 305 0.32 -10.16 2.67
N LEU A 306 0.59 -10.92 3.71
CA LEU A 306 1.32 -10.46 4.90
C LEU A 306 2.50 -11.39 5.20
N PRO A 307 3.63 -11.26 4.50
CA PRO A 307 4.81 -12.11 4.73
C PRO A 307 5.36 -11.93 6.15
N LYS A 308 5.34 -12.98 6.96
CA LYS A 308 5.82 -12.95 8.36
C LYS A 308 7.26 -12.49 8.48
N GLN A 309 8.12 -12.90 7.54
CA GLN A 309 9.54 -12.54 7.50
C GLN A 309 9.74 -11.03 7.40
N THR A 310 8.92 -10.35 6.61
CA THR A 310 8.95 -8.89 6.49
C THR A 310 8.64 -8.21 7.82
N PHE A 311 7.63 -8.70 8.55
CA PHE A 311 7.30 -8.15 9.88
C PHE A 311 8.37 -8.46 10.93
N ALA A 312 9.00 -9.62 10.87
CA ALA A 312 10.15 -9.93 11.71
C ALA A 312 11.32 -8.96 11.43
N ALA A 313 11.59 -8.65 10.16
CA ALA A 313 12.62 -7.69 9.76
C ALA A 313 12.31 -6.26 10.25
N TYR A 314 11.05 -5.79 10.15
CA TYR A 314 10.64 -4.52 10.78
C TYR A 314 10.85 -4.53 12.29
N GLY A 315 10.55 -5.64 12.95
CA GLY A 315 10.80 -5.80 14.39
C GLY A 315 12.27 -5.64 14.75
N GLN A 316 13.16 -6.27 13.99
CA GLN A 316 14.60 -6.14 14.17
C GLN A 316 15.08 -4.71 13.92
N MET A 317 14.62 -4.06 12.86
CA MET A 317 14.94 -2.66 12.56
C MET A 317 14.54 -1.73 13.74
N LEU A 318 13.34 -1.90 14.30
CA LEU A 318 12.88 -1.09 15.45
C LEU A 318 13.71 -1.33 16.71
N VAL A 319 14.17 -2.58 16.93
CA VAL A 319 15.09 -2.89 18.07
C VAL A 319 16.44 -2.25 17.84
N SER A 320 17.05 -2.43 16.67
CA SER A 320 18.38 -1.88 16.32
C SER A 320 18.39 -0.36 16.42
N ALA A 321 17.34 0.29 15.92
CA ALA A 321 17.19 1.75 16.00
C ALA A 321 16.85 2.27 17.41
N GLY A 322 16.76 1.40 18.44
CA GLY A 322 16.41 1.77 19.80
C GLY A 322 14.96 2.28 19.98
N GLN A 323 14.10 2.09 18.99
CA GLN A 323 12.76 2.63 18.94
C GLN A 323 11.79 1.96 19.93
N LEU A 324 12.14 0.78 20.42
CA LEU A 324 11.34 0.02 21.39
C LEU A 324 11.77 0.23 22.84
N ARG A 325 12.75 1.12 23.10
CA ARG A 325 13.21 1.48 24.46
C ARG A 325 13.52 0.25 25.33
N GLY A 326 14.18 -0.74 24.74
CA GLY A 326 14.55 -2.00 25.41
C GLY A 326 13.42 -3.04 25.51
N LYS A 327 12.21 -2.77 25.02
CA LYS A 327 11.18 -3.80 24.88
C LYS A 327 11.44 -4.69 23.67
N PRO A 328 11.02 -5.96 23.70
CA PRO A 328 11.03 -6.80 22.52
C PRO A 328 10.00 -6.29 21.48
N ALA A 329 10.29 -6.51 20.20
CA ALA A 329 9.29 -6.32 19.17
C ALA A 329 8.15 -7.36 19.32
N ALA A 330 6.92 -6.95 19.05
CA ALA A 330 5.81 -7.89 18.92
C ALA A 330 6.07 -8.86 17.77
N THR A 331 5.75 -10.13 17.97
CA THR A 331 5.98 -11.17 16.95
C THR A 331 4.95 -11.07 15.82
N PRO A 332 5.24 -11.61 14.62
CA PRO A 332 4.26 -11.63 13.53
C PRO A 332 2.91 -12.23 13.95
N GLU A 333 2.88 -13.26 14.78
CA GLU A 333 1.65 -13.90 15.29
C GLU A 333 0.84 -12.97 16.22
N GLN A 334 1.52 -12.10 16.94
CA GLN A 334 0.85 -11.10 17.78
C GLN A 334 0.27 -9.96 16.96
N VAL A 335 0.88 -9.64 15.82
CA VAL A 335 0.56 -8.47 15.00
C VAL A 335 -0.44 -8.79 13.91
N LEU A 336 -0.28 -9.93 13.22
CA LEU A 336 -1.02 -10.28 12.01
C LEU A 336 -2.28 -11.08 12.31
N ASP A 337 -3.35 -10.79 11.57
CA ASP A 337 -4.52 -11.65 11.47
C ASP A 337 -4.96 -11.79 10.00
N THR A 338 -4.47 -12.86 9.36
CA THR A 338 -4.78 -13.16 7.96
C THR A 338 -6.15 -13.81 7.76
N SER A 339 -6.89 -14.10 8.83
CA SER A 339 -8.19 -14.80 8.73
C SER A 339 -9.21 -13.99 7.93
N TYR A 340 -9.21 -12.67 8.07
CA TYR A 340 -10.09 -11.76 7.30
C TYR A 340 -9.79 -11.81 5.81
N LEU A 341 -8.52 -11.80 5.44
CA LEU A 341 -8.09 -11.86 4.05
C LEU A 341 -8.44 -13.20 3.41
N ARG A 342 -8.20 -14.32 4.12
CA ARG A 342 -8.63 -15.66 3.67
C ARG A 342 -10.14 -15.74 3.41
N LYS A 343 -10.96 -15.16 4.32
CA LYS A 343 -12.41 -15.10 4.15
C LYS A 343 -12.81 -14.26 2.93
N ALA A 344 -12.10 -13.14 2.68
CA ALA A 344 -12.35 -12.31 1.52
C ALA A 344 -12.04 -13.05 0.20
N TYR A 345 -10.90 -13.75 0.13
CA TYR A 345 -10.55 -14.61 -1.01
C TYR A 345 -11.64 -15.69 -1.24
N ALA A 346 -12.03 -16.40 -0.18
CA ALA A 346 -13.06 -17.45 -0.28
C ALA A 346 -14.39 -16.90 -0.78
N ARG A 347 -14.86 -15.74 -0.29
CA ARG A 347 -16.13 -15.13 -0.73
C ARG A 347 -16.09 -14.67 -2.18
N LEU A 348 -14.91 -14.31 -2.70
CA LEU A 348 -14.72 -13.97 -4.12
C LEU A 348 -14.49 -15.19 -5.01
N GLY A 349 -14.49 -16.42 -4.47
CA GLY A 349 -14.16 -17.63 -5.22
C GLY A 349 -12.70 -17.67 -5.69
N MET A 350 -11.81 -16.90 -5.04
CA MET A 350 -10.38 -16.87 -5.33
C MET A 350 -9.64 -17.89 -4.46
N SER A 351 -8.60 -18.51 -5.01
CA SER A 351 -7.75 -19.41 -4.22
C SER A 351 -6.80 -18.59 -3.34
N TRP A 352 -6.76 -18.94 -2.06
CA TRP A 352 -5.70 -18.53 -1.16
C TRP A 352 -4.56 -19.52 -1.26
N ASP A 353 -3.36 -19.04 -1.51
CA ASP A 353 -2.16 -19.86 -1.50
C ASP A 353 -1.37 -19.58 -0.22
N ASP A 354 -1.45 -20.48 0.75
CA ASP A 354 -0.70 -20.38 2.01
C ASP A 354 0.82 -20.29 1.78
N ALA A 355 1.32 -20.84 0.67
CA ALA A 355 2.73 -20.76 0.32
C ALA A 355 3.17 -19.35 -0.14
N LYS A 356 2.24 -18.50 -0.60
CA LYS A 356 2.54 -17.10 -0.93
C LYS A 356 2.61 -16.21 0.30
N GLY A 357 1.92 -16.56 1.38
CA GLY A 357 2.04 -15.88 2.68
C GLY A 357 3.42 -16.08 3.34
N ASP A 358 4.12 -17.11 2.95
CA ASP A 358 5.53 -17.36 3.23
C ASP A 358 6.31 -17.15 1.92
N ALA A 359 6.43 -15.91 1.45
CA ALA A 359 7.18 -15.63 0.23
C ALA A 359 8.53 -16.34 0.29
N LYS A 360 8.62 -17.50 -0.36
CA LYS A 360 9.89 -18.14 -0.66
C LYS A 360 10.66 -17.12 -1.45
N GLY A 361 11.78 -16.68 -0.88
CA GLY A 361 12.56 -15.57 -1.32
C GLY A 361 12.67 -15.51 -2.84
N ALA A 362 12.47 -14.34 -3.40
CA ALA A 362 13.05 -13.93 -4.64
C ALA A 362 14.58 -13.95 -4.43
N GLY A 363 15.19 -15.14 -4.66
CA GLY A 363 16.61 -15.34 -4.40
C GLY A 363 16.98 -16.83 -4.35
N GLN A 364 16.69 -17.58 -5.42
CA GLN A 364 17.49 -18.73 -5.87
C GLN A 364 17.58 -18.67 -7.37
#